data_5527a0a8401a589289ed920fb2da107b
#
_entry.id   5527a0a8401a589289ed920fb2da107b
#
_cell.length_a   1.000
_cell.length_b   1.000
_cell.length_c   1.000
_cell.angle_alpha   90.00
_cell.angle_beta   90.00
_cell.angle_gamma   90.00
#
_symmetry.space_group_name_H-M   'P 1'
#
loop_
_entity.id
_entity.type
_entity.pdbx_description
1 polymer ?
#
loop_
_entity_poly.entity_id
_entity_poly.type
_entity_poly.pdbx_seq_one_letter_code
_entity_poly.pdbx_strand_id
1 'polypeptide(L)'
;THKAMVESAVSDLARRGDVDGRVLRLPGIVARPREPNGLRSAFMSDLMRAFAEGESYRCPVSPEATAWWMSARCCVNNLIHAAELDGAALGAQRVWQLPVLHLSISQVVDALAERYGQERRKLISYAPDAALQALFGRMPPLKTPQARAAGFSHDRNAAALVRNSLYPAAPRHLPLTGETLHVTAKQA
;
A
#
# COMPACT_ATOMS: atom_id res chain seq x y z
N THR A 1 -7.87 12.74 11.69
CA THR A 1 -8.47 14.09 11.64
C THR A 1 -7.74 14.98 10.62
N HIS A 2 -6.42 15.20 10.73
CA HIS A 2 -5.66 16.05 9.78
C HIS A 2 -5.78 15.59 8.33
N LYS A 3 -5.72 14.29 8.05
CA LYS A 3 -5.89 13.74 6.68
C LYS A 3 -7.25 14.09 6.08
N ALA A 4 -8.33 14.03 6.88
CA ALA A 4 -9.66 14.40 6.41
C ALA A 4 -9.77 15.90 6.11
N MET A 5 -9.11 16.76 6.90
CA MET A 5 -9.04 18.20 6.63
C MET A 5 -8.30 18.51 5.34
N VAL A 6 -7.15 17.86 5.12
CA VAL A 6 -6.38 18.02 3.86
C VAL A 6 -7.19 17.53 2.66
N GLU A 7 -7.88 16.39 2.78
CA GLU A 7 -8.78 15.85 1.75
C GLU A 7 -9.88 16.85 1.38
N SER A 8 -10.54 17.47 2.39
CA SER A 8 -11.55 18.50 2.17
C SER A 8 -10.97 19.75 1.52
N ALA A 9 -9.80 20.20 1.97
CA ALA A 9 -9.12 21.37 1.41
C ALA A 9 -8.72 21.16 -0.06
N VAL A 10 -8.12 19.99 -0.37
CA VAL A 10 -7.76 19.65 -1.77
C VAL A 10 -9.00 19.58 -2.65
N SER A 11 -10.10 18.99 -2.15
CA SER A 11 -11.36 18.92 -2.90
C SER A 11 -11.96 20.30 -3.17
N ASP A 12 -11.90 21.23 -2.22
CA ASP A 12 -12.39 22.59 -2.39
C ASP A 12 -11.54 23.39 -3.38
N LEU A 13 -10.21 23.32 -3.26
CA LEU A 13 -9.30 23.97 -4.20
C LEU A 13 -9.48 23.44 -5.62
N ALA A 14 -9.67 22.13 -5.78
CA ALA A 14 -9.95 21.53 -7.09
C ALA A 14 -11.29 21.98 -7.66
N ARG A 15 -12.34 22.09 -6.83
CA ARG A 15 -13.66 22.58 -7.24
C ARG A 15 -13.61 24.04 -7.72
N ARG A 16 -12.77 24.88 -7.12
CA ARG A 16 -12.57 26.28 -7.52
C ARG A 16 -11.69 26.45 -8.75
N GLY A 17 -11.00 25.38 -9.16
CA GLY A 17 -10.04 25.41 -10.27
C GLY A 17 -8.65 25.93 -9.89
N ASP A 18 -8.37 26.12 -8.59
CA ASP A 18 -7.07 26.63 -8.10
C ASP A 18 -5.98 25.57 -8.26
N VAL A 19 -6.33 24.27 -8.17
CA VAL A 19 -5.41 23.13 -8.36
C VAL A 19 -6.13 21.96 -9.03
N ASP A 20 -5.43 21.13 -9.80
CA ASP A 20 -5.92 19.83 -10.23
C ASP A 20 -5.54 18.76 -9.19
N GLY A 21 -6.14 18.88 -8.00
CA GLY A 21 -5.85 18.04 -6.85
C GLY A 21 -6.58 16.69 -6.90
N ARG A 22 -5.88 15.63 -6.48
CA ARG A 22 -6.42 14.26 -6.39
C ARG A 22 -6.02 13.63 -5.07
N VAL A 23 -6.95 12.90 -4.44
CA VAL A 23 -6.73 12.25 -3.15
C VAL A 23 -6.94 10.75 -3.29
N LEU A 24 -5.93 9.97 -2.91
CA LEU A 24 -6.01 8.52 -2.86
C LEU A 24 -5.93 8.03 -1.41
N ARG A 25 -6.94 7.31 -0.96
CA ARG A 25 -6.93 6.62 0.34
C ARG A 25 -6.26 5.27 0.16
N LEU A 26 -5.04 5.15 0.68
CA LEU A 26 -4.20 3.97 0.53
C LEU A 26 -4.56 2.88 1.55
N PRO A 27 -4.52 1.59 1.16
CA PRO A 27 -4.63 0.45 2.08
C PRO A 27 -3.30 0.17 2.80
N GLY A 28 -3.15 -1.01 3.39
CA GLY A 28 -1.88 -1.51 3.91
C GLY A 28 -0.89 -1.80 2.78
N ILE A 29 0.09 -0.90 2.60
CA ILE A 29 1.13 -1.07 1.59
C ILE A 29 2.24 -1.96 2.13
N VAL A 30 2.54 -3.06 1.41
CA VAL A 30 3.53 -4.09 1.76
C VAL A 30 4.49 -4.34 0.57
N ALA A 31 5.65 -4.95 0.69
CA ALA A 31 6.46 -5.15 1.88
C ALA A 31 7.46 -4.01 1.99
N ARG A 32 7.18 -3.07 2.88
CA ARG A 32 8.08 -1.92 3.10
C ARG A 32 9.41 -2.39 3.71
N PRO A 33 10.51 -1.63 3.54
CA PRO A 33 11.75 -1.89 4.28
C PRO A 33 11.50 -1.96 5.79
N ARG A 34 12.26 -2.80 6.47
CA ARG A 34 12.24 -2.88 7.93
C ARG A 34 12.97 -1.65 8.49
N GLU A 35 12.22 -0.75 9.09
CA GLU A 35 12.76 0.40 9.80
C GLU A 35 11.99 0.59 11.11
N PRO A 36 12.64 0.97 12.20
CA PRO A 36 11.98 1.26 13.46
C PRO A 36 11.20 2.59 13.34
N ASN A 37 9.98 2.51 12.80
CA ASN A 37 9.15 3.69 12.50
C ASN A 37 7.91 3.80 13.39
N GLY A 38 7.74 2.91 14.37
CA GLY A 38 6.62 2.90 15.30
C GLY A 38 5.23 2.64 14.67
N LEU A 39 5.17 2.27 13.39
CA LEU A 39 3.90 1.99 12.71
C LEU A 39 3.32 0.65 13.16
N ARG A 40 2.15 0.67 13.78
CA ARG A 40 1.46 -0.55 14.23
C ARG A 40 1.17 -1.54 13.09
N SER A 41 0.97 -1.07 11.86
CA SER A 41 0.75 -1.91 10.69
C SER A 41 2.04 -2.47 10.06
N ALA A 42 3.22 -2.21 10.64
CA ALA A 42 4.50 -2.71 10.13
C ALA A 42 4.54 -4.24 10.10
N PHE A 43 3.84 -4.91 11.03
CA PHE A 43 3.78 -6.37 11.12
C PHE A 43 3.42 -7.06 9.80
N MET A 44 2.60 -6.42 8.95
CA MET A 44 2.22 -6.96 7.64
C MET A 44 3.43 -7.05 6.70
N SER A 45 4.28 -6.04 6.71
CA SER A 45 5.53 -6.02 5.93
C SER A 45 6.59 -6.93 6.54
N ASP A 46 6.70 -6.93 7.86
CA ASP A 46 7.69 -7.73 8.60
C ASP A 46 7.44 -9.22 8.44
N LEU A 47 6.17 -9.66 8.51
CA LEU A 47 5.76 -11.03 8.23
C LEU A 47 6.24 -11.48 6.84
N MET A 48 5.95 -10.68 5.80
CA MET A 48 6.29 -11.04 4.42
C MET A 48 7.80 -11.11 4.20
N ARG A 49 8.55 -10.17 4.79
CA ARG A 49 10.01 -10.14 4.69
C ARG A 49 10.66 -11.27 5.45
N ALA A 50 10.28 -11.49 6.71
CA ALA A 50 10.82 -12.58 7.51
C ALA A 50 10.61 -13.93 6.82
N PHE A 51 9.41 -14.16 6.27
CA PHE A 51 9.14 -15.38 5.52
C PHE A 51 10.03 -15.54 4.28
N ALA A 52 10.18 -14.47 3.49
CA ALA A 52 11.02 -14.49 2.28
C ALA A 52 12.52 -14.66 2.60
N GLU A 53 12.98 -14.10 3.70
CA GLU A 53 14.36 -14.17 4.19
C GLU A 53 14.67 -15.49 4.94
N GLY A 54 13.62 -16.28 5.27
CA GLY A 54 13.77 -17.55 6.02
C GLY A 54 14.04 -17.30 7.50
N GLU A 55 13.57 -16.21 8.05
CA GLU A 55 13.70 -15.82 9.45
C GLU A 55 12.47 -16.22 10.26
N SER A 56 12.66 -16.55 11.53
CA SER A 56 11.55 -16.76 12.46
C SER A 56 10.81 -15.45 12.72
N TYR A 57 9.48 -15.51 12.70
CA TYR A 57 8.65 -14.35 12.98
C TYR A 57 7.46 -14.70 13.88
N ARG A 58 7.22 -13.83 14.87
CA ARG A 58 6.09 -13.94 15.77
C ARG A 58 5.02 -12.91 15.36
N CYS A 59 4.00 -13.38 14.65
CA CYS A 59 2.92 -12.53 14.15
C CYS A 59 2.04 -12.07 15.31
N PRO A 60 1.80 -10.74 15.46
CA PRO A 60 1.04 -10.21 16.58
C PRO A 60 -0.47 -10.20 16.35
N VAL A 61 -0.95 -10.87 15.32
CA VAL A 61 -2.39 -11.10 15.07
C VAL A 61 -2.63 -12.57 14.73
N SER A 62 -3.88 -13.02 14.82
CA SER A 62 -4.22 -14.42 14.53
C SER A 62 -4.10 -14.74 13.03
N PRO A 63 -3.96 -16.02 12.64
CA PRO A 63 -3.93 -16.42 11.23
C PRO A 63 -5.23 -16.10 10.46
N GLU A 64 -6.36 -16.02 11.15
CA GLU A 64 -7.67 -15.65 10.60
C GLU A 64 -7.88 -14.14 10.46
N ALA A 65 -6.98 -13.34 11.08
CA ALA A 65 -7.06 -11.89 11.00
C ALA A 65 -7.05 -11.41 9.54
N THR A 66 -8.04 -10.59 9.17
CA THR A 66 -8.19 -10.07 7.81
C THR A 66 -7.71 -8.62 7.71
N ALA A 67 -7.00 -8.31 6.63
CA ALA A 67 -6.50 -6.97 6.36
C ALA A 67 -6.66 -6.57 4.89
N TRP A 68 -6.41 -5.30 4.60
CA TRP A 68 -6.37 -4.75 3.24
C TRP A 68 -4.94 -4.67 2.76
N TRP A 69 -4.63 -5.39 1.70
CA TRP A 69 -3.28 -5.57 1.18
C TRP A 69 -3.11 -4.93 -0.18
N MET A 70 -1.98 -4.28 -0.38
CA MET A 70 -1.53 -3.79 -1.69
C MET A 70 0.00 -3.77 -1.71
N SER A 71 0.60 -4.23 -2.81
CA SER A 71 2.04 -4.10 -3.01
C SER A 71 2.45 -2.64 -3.24
N ALA A 72 3.69 -2.32 -2.89
CA ALA A 72 4.26 -1.00 -3.20
C ALA A 72 4.23 -0.72 -4.71
N ARG A 73 4.49 -1.72 -5.54
CA ARG A 73 4.42 -1.61 -7.01
C ARG A 73 3.03 -1.24 -7.50
N CYS A 74 1.99 -1.91 -7.00
CA CYS A 74 0.61 -1.60 -7.35
C CYS A 74 0.22 -0.20 -6.86
N CYS A 75 0.67 0.19 -5.66
CA CYS A 75 0.46 1.55 -5.15
C CYS A 75 1.06 2.61 -6.07
N VAL A 76 2.32 2.45 -6.47
CA VAL A 76 3.01 3.38 -7.39
C VAL A 76 2.28 3.48 -8.73
N ASN A 77 1.86 2.35 -9.31
CA ASN A 77 1.09 2.36 -10.56
C ASN A 77 -0.24 3.12 -10.42
N ASN A 78 -0.94 2.97 -9.29
CA ASN A 78 -2.16 3.75 -9.03
C ASN A 78 -1.88 5.25 -8.83
N LEU A 79 -0.73 5.63 -8.23
CA LEU A 79 -0.33 7.03 -8.10
C LEU A 79 -0.02 7.66 -9.45
N ILE A 80 0.71 6.96 -10.31
CA ILE A 80 1.00 7.40 -11.69
C ILE A 80 -0.31 7.52 -12.47
N HIS A 81 -1.15 6.48 -12.43
CA HIS A 81 -2.46 6.50 -13.08
C HIS A 81 -3.31 7.70 -12.62
N ALA A 82 -3.35 7.99 -11.32
CA ALA A 82 -4.05 9.16 -10.80
C ALA A 82 -3.51 10.47 -11.36
N ALA A 83 -2.20 10.59 -11.56
CA ALA A 83 -1.57 11.78 -12.13
C ALA A 83 -1.90 11.96 -13.62
N GLU A 84 -2.12 10.86 -14.34
CA GLU A 84 -2.40 10.83 -15.79
C GLU A 84 -3.89 10.95 -16.14
N LEU A 85 -4.80 10.82 -15.16
CA LEU A 85 -6.24 10.99 -15.40
C LEU A 85 -6.52 12.41 -15.93
N ASP A 86 -7.38 12.51 -16.93
CA ASP A 86 -7.83 13.81 -17.45
C ASP A 86 -8.67 14.53 -16.39
N GLY A 87 -8.13 15.63 -15.85
CA GLY A 87 -8.78 16.45 -14.83
C GLY A 87 -10.12 17.01 -15.29
N ALA A 88 -10.29 17.32 -16.57
CA ALA A 88 -11.56 17.82 -17.12
C ALA A 88 -12.64 16.74 -17.13
N ALA A 89 -12.27 15.48 -17.38
CA ALA A 89 -13.20 14.35 -17.39
C ALA A 89 -13.65 13.91 -15.98
N LEU A 90 -12.90 14.25 -14.92
CA LEU A 90 -13.17 13.80 -13.55
C LEU A 90 -14.38 14.52 -12.90
N GLY A 91 -14.80 15.67 -13.39
CA GLY A 91 -15.86 16.46 -12.78
C GLY A 91 -15.56 16.80 -11.31
N ALA A 92 -16.51 16.52 -10.42
CA ALA A 92 -16.34 16.74 -8.97
C ALA A 92 -15.62 15.58 -8.24
N GLN A 93 -15.39 14.45 -8.89
CA GLN A 93 -14.75 13.28 -8.26
C GLN A 93 -13.24 13.49 -8.13
N ARG A 94 -12.76 13.73 -6.92
CA ARG A 94 -11.34 13.98 -6.62
C ARG A 94 -10.76 13.05 -5.55
N VAL A 95 -11.60 12.24 -4.92
CA VAL A 95 -11.22 11.37 -3.80
C VAL A 95 -11.57 9.93 -4.13
N TRP A 96 -10.61 9.02 -4.04
CA TRP A 96 -10.82 7.58 -4.26
C TRP A 96 -10.27 6.76 -3.11
N GLN A 97 -11.09 5.82 -2.65
CA GLN A 97 -10.59 4.68 -1.89
C GLN A 97 -10.06 3.66 -2.89
N LEU A 98 -8.77 3.37 -2.85
CA LEU A 98 -8.16 2.41 -3.78
C LEU A 98 -8.74 0.99 -3.60
N PRO A 99 -8.89 0.23 -4.69
CA PRO A 99 -9.19 -1.21 -4.61
C PRO A 99 -8.12 -1.95 -3.81
N VAL A 100 -8.54 -2.98 -3.08
CA VAL A 100 -7.64 -3.74 -2.19
C VAL A 100 -7.81 -5.24 -2.38
N LEU A 101 -6.80 -6.02 -2.01
CA LEU A 101 -6.97 -7.41 -1.68
C LEU A 101 -7.39 -7.51 -0.22
N HIS A 102 -8.54 -8.12 0.04
CA HIS A 102 -9.00 -8.47 1.36
C HIS A 102 -8.61 -9.93 1.63
N LEU A 103 -7.54 -10.13 2.39
CA LEU A 103 -6.97 -11.44 2.66
C LEU A 103 -6.73 -11.64 4.15
N SER A 104 -6.85 -12.90 4.61
CA SER A 104 -6.38 -13.29 5.93
C SER A 104 -4.85 -13.41 5.96
N ILE A 105 -4.28 -13.39 7.16
CA ILE A 105 -2.85 -13.64 7.36
C ILE A 105 -2.47 -15.02 6.82
N SER A 106 -3.30 -16.04 7.10
CA SER A 106 -3.07 -17.41 6.59
C SER A 106 -3.01 -17.46 5.06
N GLN A 107 -3.92 -16.78 4.36
CA GLN A 107 -3.91 -16.72 2.89
C GLN A 107 -2.63 -16.09 2.33
N VAL A 108 -2.09 -15.08 3.01
CA VAL A 108 -0.80 -14.46 2.61
C VAL A 108 0.36 -15.41 2.91
N VAL A 109 0.36 -16.09 4.06
CA VAL A 109 1.36 -17.13 4.41
C VAL A 109 1.30 -18.29 3.42
N ASP A 110 0.11 -18.70 2.97
CA ASP A 110 -0.04 -19.72 1.93
C ASP A 110 0.65 -19.33 0.63
N ALA A 111 0.40 -18.13 0.14
CA ALA A 111 1.03 -17.61 -1.08
C ALA A 111 2.55 -17.41 -0.93
N LEU A 112 3.03 -17.05 0.26
CA LEU A 112 4.46 -17.01 0.57
C LEU A 112 5.09 -18.40 0.55
N ALA A 113 4.40 -19.40 1.12
CA ALA A 113 4.87 -20.77 1.16
C ALA A 113 4.91 -21.43 -0.23
N GLU A 114 3.96 -21.10 -1.09
CA GLU A 114 3.99 -21.52 -2.51
C GLU A 114 5.22 -20.99 -3.24
N ARG A 115 5.68 -19.79 -2.89
CA ARG A 115 6.82 -19.13 -3.55
C ARG A 115 8.18 -19.48 -2.96
N TYR A 116 8.27 -19.57 -1.63
CA TYR A 116 9.55 -19.65 -0.90
C TYR A 116 9.78 -21.00 -0.21
N GLY A 117 8.83 -21.91 -0.26
CA GLY A 117 8.90 -23.26 0.31
C GLY A 117 7.97 -23.47 1.50
N GLN A 118 7.31 -24.63 1.50
CA GLN A 118 6.33 -25.01 2.55
C GLN A 118 6.98 -25.19 3.93
N GLU A 119 8.25 -25.58 3.96
CA GLU A 119 9.03 -25.78 5.19
C GLU A 119 9.17 -24.49 6.02
N ARG A 120 9.09 -23.31 5.37
CA ARG A 120 9.18 -22.02 6.05
C ARG A 120 7.96 -21.66 6.89
N ARG A 121 6.84 -22.37 6.73
CA ARG A 121 5.64 -22.16 7.58
C ARG A 121 5.97 -22.33 9.06
N LYS A 122 6.86 -23.26 9.43
CA LYS A 122 7.30 -23.51 10.81
C LYS A 122 8.04 -22.31 11.45
N LEU A 123 8.52 -21.37 10.65
CA LEU A 123 9.18 -20.16 11.12
C LEU A 123 8.17 -19.09 11.60
N ILE A 124 6.90 -19.24 11.25
CA ILE A 124 5.86 -18.29 11.63
C ILE A 124 5.09 -18.84 12.83
N SER A 125 5.16 -18.12 13.93
CA SER A 125 4.34 -18.35 15.12
C SER A 125 3.34 -17.20 15.30
N TYR A 126 2.28 -17.43 16.07
CA TYR A 126 1.23 -16.45 16.30
C TYR A 126 1.11 -16.15 17.79
N ALA A 127 1.11 -14.88 18.14
CA ALA A 127 0.90 -14.38 19.49
C ALA A 127 0.10 -13.08 19.44
N PRO A 128 -1.23 -13.19 19.27
CA PRO A 128 -2.08 -12.03 19.10
C PRO A 128 -1.95 -11.03 20.25
N ASP A 129 -1.58 -9.79 19.93
CA ASP A 129 -1.70 -8.64 20.80
C ASP A 129 -3.14 -8.11 20.72
N ALA A 130 -3.81 -7.97 21.86
CA ALA A 130 -5.22 -7.61 21.89
C ALA A 130 -5.53 -6.28 21.22
N ALA A 131 -4.63 -5.28 21.34
CA ALA A 131 -4.82 -3.96 20.74
C ALA A 131 -4.60 -4.00 19.23
N LEU A 132 -3.59 -4.72 18.75
CA LEU A 132 -3.36 -4.91 17.32
C LEU A 132 -4.44 -5.77 16.67
N GLN A 133 -4.88 -6.83 17.34
CA GLN A 133 -5.97 -7.67 16.86
C GLN A 133 -7.28 -6.88 16.73
N ALA A 134 -7.59 -6.00 17.68
CA ALA A 134 -8.77 -5.13 17.62
C ALA A 134 -8.70 -4.13 16.47
N LEU A 135 -7.52 -3.59 16.17
CA LEU A 135 -7.33 -2.57 15.12
C LEU A 135 -7.22 -3.17 13.71
N PHE A 136 -6.57 -4.32 13.57
CA PHE A 136 -6.18 -4.89 12.27
C PHE A 136 -6.66 -6.32 12.03
N GLY A 137 -7.33 -6.95 13.01
CA GLY A 137 -7.72 -8.36 12.90
C GLY A 137 -9.04 -8.63 12.19
N ARG A 138 -9.85 -7.60 11.89
CA ARG A 138 -11.19 -7.75 11.29
C ARG A 138 -11.51 -6.62 10.32
N MET A 139 -10.61 -6.36 9.38
CA MET A 139 -10.94 -5.41 8.31
C MET A 139 -12.07 -5.98 7.45
N PRO A 140 -13.16 -5.23 7.20
CA PRO A 140 -14.27 -5.72 6.40
C PRO A 140 -13.89 -5.78 4.90
N PRO A 141 -14.60 -6.56 4.10
CA PRO A 141 -14.52 -6.47 2.64
C PRO A 141 -14.81 -5.05 2.15
N LEU A 142 -14.02 -4.56 1.20
CA LEU A 142 -14.13 -3.21 0.68
C LEU A 142 -14.64 -3.21 -0.77
N LYS A 143 -15.74 -2.50 -1.01
CA LYS A 143 -16.28 -2.28 -2.36
C LYS A 143 -15.85 -0.89 -2.85
N THR A 144 -15.21 -0.82 -4.02
CA THR A 144 -14.67 0.42 -4.59
C THR A 144 -15.10 0.60 -6.05
N PRO A 145 -16.42 0.63 -6.36
CA PRO A 145 -16.88 0.65 -7.74
C PRO A 145 -16.43 1.90 -8.49
N GLN A 146 -16.44 3.07 -7.86
CA GLN A 146 -16.01 4.33 -8.47
C GLN A 146 -14.50 4.33 -8.80
N ALA A 147 -13.67 3.83 -7.89
CA ALA A 147 -12.23 3.73 -8.16
C ALA A 147 -11.95 2.72 -9.29
N ARG A 148 -12.66 1.59 -9.33
CA ARG A 148 -12.53 0.61 -10.43
C ARG A 148 -12.98 1.18 -11.76
N ALA A 149 -14.09 1.92 -11.79
CA ALA A 149 -14.58 2.60 -12.99
C ALA A 149 -13.59 3.66 -13.49
N ALA A 150 -12.85 4.31 -12.58
CA ALA A 150 -11.78 5.23 -12.90
C ALA A 150 -10.44 4.55 -13.28
N GLY A 151 -10.38 3.21 -13.38
CA GLY A 151 -9.20 2.46 -13.81
C GLY A 151 -8.23 2.05 -12.69
N PHE A 152 -8.49 2.39 -11.44
CA PHE A 152 -7.68 1.94 -10.32
C PHE A 152 -7.77 0.43 -10.08
N SER A 153 -6.68 -0.18 -9.67
CA SER A 153 -6.57 -1.63 -9.55
C SER A 153 -5.91 -2.09 -8.23
N HIS A 154 -5.94 -3.38 -7.98
CA HIS A 154 -5.20 -4.08 -6.92
C HIS A 154 -4.37 -5.22 -7.52
N ASP A 155 -3.59 -5.92 -6.70
CA ASP A 155 -2.65 -6.99 -7.12
C ASP A 155 -3.29 -8.27 -7.68
N ARG A 156 -4.59 -8.29 -7.97
CA ARG A 156 -5.39 -9.41 -8.47
C ARG A 156 -5.59 -10.54 -7.46
N ASN A 157 -4.51 -11.15 -6.93
CA ASN A 157 -4.54 -12.26 -5.98
C ASN A 157 -3.31 -12.26 -5.06
N ALA A 158 -3.29 -13.17 -4.07
CA ALA A 158 -2.23 -13.27 -3.08
C ALA A 158 -0.85 -13.61 -3.72
N ALA A 159 -0.81 -14.45 -4.74
CA ALA A 159 0.44 -14.79 -5.42
C ALA A 159 1.02 -13.57 -6.17
N ALA A 160 0.18 -12.75 -6.81
CA ALA A 160 0.61 -11.51 -7.43
C ALA A 160 1.06 -10.47 -6.39
N LEU A 161 0.35 -10.36 -5.26
CA LEU A 161 0.76 -9.52 -4.13
C LEU A 161 2.18 -9.86 -3.68
N VAL A 162 2.45 -11.15 -3.42
CA VAL A 162 3.78 -11.62 -2.99
C VAL A 162 4.85 -11.29 -4.03
N ARG A 163 4.61 -11.57 -5.31
CA ARG A 163 5.56 -11.23 -6.39
C ARG A 163 5.84 -9.75 -6.49
N ASN A 164 4.81 -8.91 -6.38
CA ASN A 164 4.93 -7.47 -6.57
C ASN A 164 5.47 -6.73 -5.33
N SER A 165 5.41 -7.36 -4.15
CA SER A 165 5.89 -6.79 -2.89
C SER A 165 7.34 -7.13 -2.59
N LEU A 166 7.77 -8.37 -2.92
CA LEU A 166 9.08 -8.91 -2.57
C LEU A 166 9.97 -8.99 -3.82
N TYR A 167 10.13 -7.85 -4.47
CA TYR A 167 11.10 -7.68 -5.54
C TYR A 167 12.52 -7.77 -4.97
N PRO A 168 13.49 -8.39 -5.66
CA PRO A 168 14.89 -8.16 -5.34
C PRO A 168 15.09 -6.64 -5.32
N ALA A 169 15.65 -6.11 -4.24
CA ALA A 169 15.98 -4.70 -4.20
C ALA A 169 16.83 -4.39 -5.44
N ALA A 170 16.40 -3.42 -6.24
CA ALA A 170 17.26 -2.90 -7.30
C ALA A 170 18.62 -2.55 -6.66
N PRO A 171 19.75 -2.88 -7.30
CA PRO A 171 21.04 -2.55 -6.76
C PRO A 171 21.05 -1.06 -6.39
N ARG A 172 21.48 -0.73 -5.17
CA ARG A 172 21.50 0.64 -4.61
C ARG A 172 22.55 1.51 -5.28
N HIS A 173 22.59 1.58 -6.59
CA HIS A 173 23.47 2.48 -7.35
C HIS A 173 22.74 3.01 -8.58
N LEU A 174 21.88 3.99 -8.37
CA LEU A 174 21.77 5.10 -9.30
C LEU A 174 22.49 6.27 -8.60
N PRO A 175 23.65 6.71 -9.09
CA PRO A 175 24.17 8.01 -8.69
C PRO A 175 23.11 9.02 -9.10
N LEU A 176 22.62 9.79 -8.14
CA LEU A 176 21.92 11.03 -8.43
C LEU A 176 22.96 11.93 -9.11
N THR A 177 23.03 11.89 -10.44
CA THR A 177 23.70 12.91 -11.20
C THR A 177 22.95 14.20 -10.89
N GLY A 178 23.59 15.04 -10.09
CA GLY A 178 23.07 16.34 -9.71
C GLY A 178 23.02 17.25 -10.93
N GLU A 179 21.90 17.24 -11.64
CA GLU A 179 21.54 18.37 -12.48
C GLU A 179 20.73 19.36 -11.63
N THR A 180 21.44 20.38 -11.21
CA THR A 180 20.88 21.56 -10.56
C THR A 180 19.92 22.23 -11.55
N LEU A 181 18.62 22.08 -11.36
CA LEU A 181 17.62 22.89 -12.07
C LEU A 181 17.79 24.35 -11.64
N HIS A 182 18.45 25.15 -12.45
CA HIS A 182 18.43 26.60 -12.34
C HIS A 182 17.01 27.10 -12.67
N VAL A 183 16.23 27.38 -11.64
CA VAL A 183 14.99 28.14 -11.78
C VAL A 183 15.38 29.61 -11.97
N THR A 184 15.37 30.06 -13.19
CA THR A 184 15.48 31.49 -13.51
C THR A 184 14.17 32.18 -13.11
N ALA A 185 14.19 32.90 -12.00
CA ALA A 185 13.12 33.85 -11.65
C ALA A 185 13.13 34.98 -12.66
N LYS A 186 12.12 35.06 -13.51
CA LYS A 186 11.83 36.30 -14.27
C LYS A 186 11.12 37.26 -13.34
N GLN A 187 11.81 38.35 -13.01
CA GLN A 187 11.22 39.55 -12.46
C GLN A 187 10.49 40.28 -13.60
N ALA A 188 9.22 40.58 -13.40
CA ALA A 188 8.50 41.67 -13.98
C ALA A 188 7.27 41.99 -13.12
#